data_6457e897ee896bf50a7d8b735301b2e9
#
_entry.id   6457e897ee896bf50a7d8b735301b2e9
#
_cell.length_a   1.000
_cell.length_b   1.000
_cell.length_c   1.000
_cell.angle_alpha   90.00
_cell.angle_beta   90.00
_cell.angle_gamma   90.00
#
_symmetry.space_group_name_H-M   'P 1'
#
loop_
_entity.id
_entity.type
_entity.pdbx_description
1 polymer ?
#
loop_
_entity_poly.entity_id
_entity_poly.type
_entity_poly.pdbx_seq_one_letter_code
_entity_poly.pdbx_strand_id
1 'polypeptide(L)'
;MTLPGHATADYAGGRIERVDIATGEVTRLYDTVEGHPLKGPNDIVFDKQGNFYFTDHGKTYPRHRDYGGLFYASPDGKMVKELDHGHTSPNGVGLSPDEKTVYMADTMTGRLWAFDLSAPGEVDPAMPPLNKGRVVATMPGLQYFDSLAVTAAGNVCVATILNGGITTITPEGAHDHRAFPDLLTTNICFGGEDMQTAWITLSGTGKLVKARWEEPGLRLNYEG
;
A
#
# COMPACT_ATOMS: atom_id res chain seq x y z
N MET A 1 15.44 9.82 17.17
CA MET A 1 14.27 9.57 16.32
C MET A 1 14.70 8.58 15.26
N THR A 2 14.12 7.39 15.25
CA THR A 2 14.36 6.40 14.18
C THR A 2 13.50 6.79 12.97
N LEU A 3 14.09 6.78 11.79
CA LEU A 3 13.35 7.04 10.56
C LEU A 3 12.37 5.90 10.29
N PRO A 4 11.17 6.16 9.72
CA PRO A 4 10.24 5.12 9.30
C PRO A 4 10.93 4.06 8.44
N GLY A 5 10.55 2.79 8.62
CA GLY A 5 11.15 1.67 7.89
C GLY A 5 12.51 1.19 8.43
N HIS A 6 13.14 1.89 9.38
CA HIS A 6 14.37 1.41 10.02
C HIS A 6 14.08 0.38 11.11
N ALA A 7 14.92 -0.65 11.18
CA ALA A 7 14.88 -1.60 12.28
C ALA A 7 15.35 -0.92 13.58
N THR A 8 14.54 -1.05 14.63
CA THR A 8 14.87 -0.60 15.99
C THR A 8 15.61 -1.71 16.76
N ALA A 9 16.22 -1.38 17.88
CA ALA A 9 16.95 -2.37 18.69
C ALA A 9 16.05 -3.51 19.23
N ASP A 10 14.76 -3.26 19.35
CA ASP A 10 13.72 -4.20 19.81
C ASP A 10 12.93 -4.85 18.67
N TYR A 11 13.35 -4.65 17.42
CA TYR A 11 12.67 -5.24 16.25
C TYR A 11 12.77 -6.77 16.29
N ALA A 12 11.63 -7.43 16.31
CA ALA A 12 11.49 -8.89 16.43
C ALA A 12 10.84 -9.57 15.19
N GLY A 13 10.85 -8.90 14.04
CA GLY A 13 10.22 -9.38 12.81
C GLY A 13 8.87 -8.73 12.51
N GLY A 14 8.39 -8.94 11.29
CA GLY A 14 7.07 -8.50 10.83
C GLY A 14 6.02 -9.58 11.05
N ARG A 15 4.76 -9.16 11.18
CA ARG A 15 3.64 -10.09 11.31
C ARG A 15 2.32 -9.45 10.94
N ILE A 16 1.37 -10.28 10.53
CA ILE A 16 -0.05 -9.92 10.36
C ILE A 16 -0.81 -10.46 11.57
N GLU A 17 -1.60 -9.61 12.19
CA GLU A 17 -2.41 -9.95 13.37
C GLU A 17 -3.89 -9.60 13.12
N ARG A 18 -4.78 -10.37 13.70
CA ARG A 18 -6.21 -10.09 13.76
C ARG A 18 -6.58 -9.79 15.20
N VAL A 19 -7.29 -8.68 15.40
CA VAL A 19 -7.81 -8.29 16.72
C VAL A 19 -9.33 -8.50 16.73
N ASP A 20 -9.84 -9.24 17.70
CA ASP A 20 -11.26 -9.29 17.98
C ASP A 20 -11.66 -7.98 18.69
N ILE A 21 -12.53 -7.20 18.07
CA ILE A 21 -12.91 -5.87 18.58
C ILE A 21 -13.71 -5.96 19.89
N ALA A 22 -14.49 -7.03 20.07
CA ALA A 22 -15.33 -7.18 21.26
C ALA A 22 -14.54 -7.63 22.50
N THR A 23 -13.52 -8.45 22.30
CA THR A 23 -12.73 -9.05 23.40
C THR A 23 -11.35 -8.43 23.56
N GLY A 24 -10.82 -7.79 22.51
CA GLY A 24 -9.43 -7.32 22.43
C GLY A 24 -8.42 -8.45 22.23
N GLU A 25 -8.88 -9.68 21.97
CA GLU A 25 -8.00 -10.82 21.72
C GLU A 25 -7.21 -10.63 20.43
N VAL A 26 -5.88 -10.82 20.49
CA VAL A 26 -4.97 -10.71 19.36
C VAL A 26 -4.55 -12.10 18.90
N THR A 27 -4.85 -12.44 17.66
CA THR A 27 -4.41 -13.68 17.01
C THR A 27 -3.37 -13.36 15.96
N ARG A 28 -2.17 -13.95 16.05
CA ARG A 28 -1.17 -13.89 14.98
C ARG A 28 -1.63 -14.78 13.83
N LEU A 29 -1.78 -14.20 12.64
CA LEU A 29 -2.16 -14.93 11.43
C LEU A 29 -0.93 -15.42 10.66
N TYR A 30 0.00 -14.50 10.36
CA TYR A 30 1.19 -14.80 9.56
C TYR A 30 2.40 -14.04 10.08
N ASP A 31 3.55 -14.69 10.14
CA ASP A 31 4.87 -14.09 10.37
C ASP A 31 5.93 -14.62 9.39
N THR A 32 5.56 -15.63 8.59
CA THR A 32 6.37 -16.25 7.56
C THR A 32 5.54 -16.54 6.31
N VAL A 33 6.16 -16.50 5.15
CA VAL A 33 5.58 -16.92 3.85
C VAL A 33 6.59 -17.81 3.15
N GLU A 34 6.20 -19.03 2.77
CA GLU A 34 7.05 -20.00 2.06
C GLU A 34 8.42 -20.23 2.73
N GLY A 35 8.45 -20.18 4.07
CA GLY A 35 9.67 -20.35 4.88
C GLY A 35 10.50 -19.06 5.07
N HIS A 36 10.09 -17.94 4.48
CA HIS A 36 10.75 -16.64 4.63
C HIS A 36 10.01 -15.76 5.66
N PRO A 37 10.70 -15.20 6.67
CA PRO A 37 10.06 -14.36 7.67
C PRO A 37 9.65 -13.01 7.05
N LEU A 38 8.42 -12.55 7.38
CA LEU A 38 7.97 -11.19 7.08
C LEU A 38 8.85 -10.18 7.82
N LYS A 39 9.12 -9.05 7.17
CA LYS A 39 10.02 -8.01 7.68
C LYS A 39 9.28 -6.78 8.19
N GLY A 40 8.41 -6.23 7.40
CA GLY A 40 7.67 -5.02 7.75
C GLY A 40 6.36 -4.90 6.99
N PRO A 41 5.39 -5.81 7.24
CA PRO A 41 4.06 -5.65 6.66
C PRO A 41 3.57 -4.21 6.88
N ASN A 42 3.06 -3.60 5.81
CA ASN A 42 2.79 -2.17 5.81
C ASN A 42 1.32 -1.85 5.54
N ASP A 43 0.81 -2.14 4.35
CA ASP A 43 -0.55 -1.78 3.96
C ASP A 43 -1.36 -3.00 3.52
N ILE A 44 -2.71 -2.89 3.52
CA ILE A 44 -3.62 -4.00 3.31
C ILE A 44 -4.89 -3.55 2.58
N VAL A 45 -5.37 -4.38 1.63
CA VAL A 45 -6.66 -4.19 0.97
C VAL A 45 -7.39 -5.52 0.80
N PHE A 46 -8.67 -5.57 1.15
CA PHE A 46 -9.50 -6.77 1.00
C PHE A 46 -10.14 -6.85 -0.39
N ASP A 47 -10.21 -8.06 -0.95
CA ASP A 47 -11.00 -8.35 -2.14
C ASP A 47 -12.46 -8.72 -1.81
N LYS A 48 -13.30 -8.84 -2.84
CA LYS A 48 -14.71 -9.24 -2.68
C LYS A 48 -14.93 -10.64 -2.11
N GLN A 49 -13.89 -11.49 -2.13
CA GLN A 49 -13.96 -12.85 -1.59
C GLN A 49 -13.62 -12.91 -0.10
N GLY A 50 -13.17 -11.79 0.48
CA GLY A 50 -12.79 -11.67 1.88
C GLY A 50 -11.34 -12.05 2.16
N ASN A 51 -10.54 -12.31 1.13
CA ASN A 51 -9.09 -12.41 1.26
C ASN A 51 -8.46 -11.02 1.11
N PHE A 52 -7.16 -10.90 1.32
CA PHE A 52 -6.51 -9.60 1.26
C PHE A 52 -5.14 -9.65 0.61
N TYR A 53 -4.83 -8.57 -0.09
CA TYR A 53 -3.49 -8.24 -0.54
C TYR A 53 -2.79 -7.40 0.53
N PHE A 54 -1.51 -7.63 0.74
CA PHE A 54 -0.70 -6.78 1.61
C PHE A 54 0.71 -6.62 1.08
N THR A 55 1.35 -5.55 1.49
CA THR A 55 2.74 -5.26 1.18
C THR A 55 3.64 -5.55 2.38
N ASP A 56 4.86 -6.00 2.11
CA ASP A 56 5.96 -5.97 3.07
C ASP A 56 6.99 -4.95 2.62
N HIS A 57 7.19 -3.92 3.42
CA HIS A 57 8.10 -2.82 3.14
C HIS A 57 9.59 -3.21 3.27
N GLY A 58 9.88 -4.34 3.89
CA GLY A 58 11.23 -4.65 4.34
C GLY A 58 11.68 -3.76 5.49
N LYS A 59 12.93 -3.90 5.91
CA LYS A 59 13.56 -3.07 6.95
C LYS A 59 14.89 -2.51 6.48
N THR A 60 15.18 -1.29 6.91
CA THR A 60 16.45 -0.61 6.66
C THR A 60 17.35 -0.71 7.89
N TYR A 61 18.61 -1.03 7.65
CA TYR A 61 19.66 -1.11 8.64
C TYR A 61 20.78 -0.12 8.28
N PRO A 62 21.77 0.14 9.14
CA PRO A 62 22.78 1.16 8.84
C PRO A 62 23.58 0.92 7.56
N ARG A 63 23.71 -0.31 7.08
CA ARG A 63 24.56 -0.67 5.93
C ARG A 63 23.91 -1.60 4.91
N HIS A 64 22.65 -2.02 5.12
CA HIS A 64 21.89 -2.87 4.21
C HIS A 64 20.40 -2.64 4.39
N ARG A 65 19.61 -3.23 3.50
CA ARG A 65 18.15 -3.21 3.53
C ARG A 65 17.61 -4.57 3.13
N ASP A 66 16.54 -5.02 3.78
CA ASP A 66 15.69 -6.09 3.27
C ASP A 66 14.86 -5.58 2.09
N TYR A 67 14.75 -6.36 1.04
CA TYR A 67 13.74 -6.14 0.00
C TYR A 67 12.38 -6.58 0.51
N GLY A 68 11.35 -6.01 -0.07
CA GLY A 68 9.96 -6.33 0.23
C GLY A 68 9.22 -6.93 -0.96
N GLY A 69 7.92 -7.13 -0.79
CA GLY A 69 7.09 -7.77 -1.81
C GLY A 69 5.60 -7.47 -1.66
N LEU A 70 4.84 -8.07 -2.56
CA LEU A 70 3.38 -8.11 -2.59
C LEU A 70 2.92 -9.53 -2.28
N PHE A 71 1.93 -9.65 -1.41
CA PHE A 71 1.43 -10.92 -0.89
C PHE A 71 -0.10 -10.98 -0.95
N TYR A 72 -0.63 -12.21 -0.92
CA TYR A 72 -2.06 -12.48 -0.84
C TYR A 72 -2.35 -13.51 0.25
N ALA A 73 -3.37 -13.25 1.08
CA ALA A 73 -3.64 -14.08 2.25
C ALA A 73 -5.11 -14.17 2.62
N SER A 74 -5.48 -15.23 3.33
CA SER A 74 -6.82 -15.41 3.91
C SER A 74 -6.89 -14.90 5.37
N PRO A 75 -8.04 -14.36 5.82
CA PRO A 75 -8.19 -13.83 7.18
C PRO A 75 -8.33 -14.92 8.26
N ASP A 76 -8.38 -16.18 7.87
CA ASP A 76 -8.45 -17.33 8.78
C ASP A 76 -7.07 -17.91 9.17
N GLY A 77 -5.99 -17.35 8.62
CA GLY A 77 -4.61 -17.77 8.92
C GLY A 77 -4.15 -19.03 8.20
N LYS A 78 -4.88 -19.53 7.17
CA LYS A 78 -4.58 -20.83 6.53
C LYS A 78 -3.88 -20.71 5.17
N MET A 79 -3.97 -19.57 4.51
CA MET A 79 -3.36 -19.37 3.17
C MET A 79 -2.66 -18.04 3.11
N VAL A 80 -1.38 -18.08 2.75
CA VAL A 80 -0.59 -16.91 2.37
C VAL A 80 0.31 -17.29 1.22
N LYS A 81 0.41 -16.40 0.21
CA LYS A 81 1.25 -16.57 -0.98
C LYS A 81 2.11 -15.33 -1.21
N GLU A 82 3.33 -15.51 -1.64
CA GLU A 82 4.14 -14.45 -2.22
C GLU A 82 3.74 -14.28 -3.70
N LEU A 83 3.25 -13.09 -4.06
CA LEU A 83 2.88 -12.79 -5.46
C LEU A 83 4.08 -12.26 -6.23
N ASP A 84 4.83 -11.34 -5.64
CA ASP A 84 6.06 -10.78 -6.19
C ASP A 84 6.98 -10.28 -5.08
N HIS A 85 8.30 -10.35 -5.30
CA HIS A 85 9.32 -9.95 -4.32
C HIS A 85 10.50 -9.27 -5.02
N GLY A 86 11.33 -8.58 -4.24
CA GLY A 86 12.53 -7.90 -4.75
C GLY A 86 12.33 -6.41 -4.97
N HIS A 87 11.22 -5.86 -4.52
CA HIS A 87 10.95 -4.42 -4.50
C HIS A 87 11.70 -3.73 -3.37
N THR A 88 12.03 -2.46 -3.58
CA THR A 88 12.86 -1.73 -2.60
C THR A 88 12.09 -1.44 -1.32
N SER A 89 10.87 -0.94 -1.42
CA SER A 89 10.09 -0.50 -0.26
C SER A 89 8.58 -0.45 -0.55
N PRO A 90 7.95 -1.62 -0.81
CA PRO A 90 6.51 -1.68 -0.98
C PRO A 90 5.76 -1.04 0.19
N ASN A 91 4.77 -0.19 -0.12
CA ASN A 91 4.01 0.55 0.87
C ASN A 91 2.52 0.47 0.52
N GLY A 92 1.87 1.55 0.11
CA GLY A 92 0.46 1.57 -0.21
C GLY A 92 0.04 0.47 -1.19
N VAL A 93 -1.10 -0.19 -0.93
CA VAL A 93 -1.69 -1.20 -1.80
C VAL A 93 -3.18 -0.93 -2.01
N GLY A 94 -3.67 -1.12 -3.25
CA GLY A 94 -5.08 -0.93 -3.58
C GLY A 94 -5.50 -1.74 -4.80
N LEU A 95 -6.80 -2.00 -4.91
CA LEU A 95 -7.40 -2.73 -6.03
C LEU A 95 -8.05 -1.76 -7.03
N SER A 96 -7.99 -2.09 -8.31
CA SER A 96 -8.83 -1.45 -9.32
C SER A 96 -10.32 -1.72 -9.04
N PRO A 97 -11.26 -0.88 -9.55
CA PRO A 97 -12.69 -1.07 -9.28
C PRO A 97 -13.26 -2.42 -9.73
N ASP A 98 -12.67 -3.04 -10.73
CA ASP A 98 -13.03 -4.37 -11.22
C ASP A 98 -12.23 -5.52 -10.56
N GLU A 99 -11.31 -5.18 -9.65
CA GLU A 99 -10.39 -6.09 -8.95
C GLU A 99 -9.48 -6.93 -9.86
N LYS A 100 -9.23 -6.45 -11.09
CA LYS A 100 -8.32 -7.12 -12.03
C LYS A 100 -6.89 -6.61 -11.98
N THR A 101 -6.62 -5.56 -11.22
CA THR A 101 -5.28 -4.99 -11.05
C THR A 101 -5.06 -4.65 -9.59
N VAL A 102 -3.90 -5.06 -9.06
CA VAL A 102 -3.40 -4.57 -7.77
C VAL A 102 -2.38 -3.47 -8.04
N TYR A 103 -2.59 -2.31 -7.43
CA TYR A 103 -1.61 -1.23 -7.42
C TYR A 103 -0.76 -1.28 -6.16
N MET A 104 0.53 -0.99 -6.30
CA MET A 104 1.49 -0.95 -5.20
C MET A 104 2.40 0.26 -5.34
N ALA A 105 2.44 1.10 -4.32
CA ALA A 105 3.40 2.19 -4.21
C ALA A 105 4.73 1.68 -3.66
N ASP A 106 5.85 2.08 -4.26
CA ASP A 106 7.20 1.82 -3.74
C ASP A 106 7.81 3.13 -3.26
N THR A 107 8.04 3.22 -1.96
CA THR A 107 8.43 4.45 -1.27
C THR A 107 9.72 5.04 -1.84
N MET A 108 10.82 4.31 -1.75
CA MET A 108 12.14 4.86 -2.03
C MET A 108 12.41 5.09 -3.52
N THR A 109 11.66 4.41 -4.38
CA THR A 109 11.81 4.59 -5.83
C THR A 109 10.84 5.61 -6.41
N GLY A 110 9.85 6.08 -5.63
CA GLY A 110 8.81 6.99 -6.09
C GLY A 110 8.03 6.40 -7.28
N ARG A 111 7.76 5.08 -7.24
CA ARG A 111 7.10 4.35 -8.32
C ARG A 111 5.74 3.82 -7.90
N LEU A 112 4.80 3.89 -8.85
CA LEU A 112 3.56 3.14 -8.78
C LEU A 112 3.69 1.92 -9.71
N TRP A 113 3.50 0.74 -9.13
CA TRP A 113 3.43 -0.54 -9.83
C TRP A 113 1.99 -1.00 -10.00
N ALA A 114 1.72 -1.75 -11.05
CA ALA A 114 0.47 -2.45 -11.28
C ALA A 114 0.74 -3.93 -11.59
N PHE A 115 -0.05 -4.80 -10.99
CA PHE A 115 -0.01 -6.25 -11.15
C PHE A 115 -1.35 -6.70 -11.69
N ASP A 116 -1.41 -7.08 -12.95
CA ASP A 116 -2.64 -7.55 -13.57
C ASP A 116 -2.92 -9.00 -13.11
N LEU A 117 -4.17 -9.29 -12.80
CA LEU A 117 -4.60 -10.54 -12.19
C LEU A 117 -5.36 -11.42 -13.18
N SER A 118 -4.95 -12.68 -13.34
CA SER A 118 -5.75 -13.72 -14.02
C SER A 118 -6.86 -14.26 -13.11
N ALA A 119 -6.60 -14.30 -11.80
CA ALA A 119 -7.55 -14.67 -10.76
C ALA A 119 -7.14 -14.02 -9.43
N PRO A 120 -8.01 -13.97 -8.41
CA PRO A 120 -7.63 -13.51 -7.08
C PRO A 120 -6.40 -14.23 -6.53
N GLY A 121 -5.36 -13.45 -6.18
CA GLY A 121 -4.08 -13.98 -5.73
C GLY A 121 -3.22 -14.65 -6.82
N GLU A 122 -3.49 -14.40 -8.11
CA GLU A 122 -2.71 -14.90 -9.23
C GLU A 122 -2.36 -13.77 -10.21
N VAL A 123 -1.09 -13.42 -10.27
CA VAL A 123 -0.57 -12.33 -11.11
C VAL A 123 -0.17 -12.85 -12.48
N ASP A 124 -0.66 -12.18 -13.54
CA ASP A 124 -0.18 -12.34 -14.89
C ASP A 124 1.13 -11.58 -15.08
N PRO A 125 2.26 -12.24 -15.41
CA PRO A 125 3.54 -11.55 -15.52
C PRO A 125 3.56 -10.55 -16.66
N ALA A 126 3.82 -9.27 -16.37
CA ALA A 126 3.89 -8.21 -17.37
C ALA A 126 5.12 -8.33 -18.28
N MET A 127 6.24 -8.83 -17.75
CA MET A 127 7.51 -8.94 -18.46
C MET A 127 8.31 -10.18 -18.01
N PRO A 128 7.85 -11.41 -18.34
CA PRO A 128 8.56 -12.62 -17.96
C PRO A 128 9.94 -12.70 -18.66
N PRO A 129 11.00 -13.18 -18.00
CA PRO A 129 11.04 -13.61 -16.60
C PRO A 129 11.42 -12.49 -15.62
N LEU A 130 11.48 -11.22 -16.06
CA LEU A 130 12.11 -10.13 -15.30
C LEU A 130 11.21 -9.55 -14.21
N ASN A 131 9.96 -9.25 -14.52
CA ASN A 131 9.00 -8.65 -13.59
C ASN A 131 7.61 -9.23 -13.77
N LYS A 132 6.89 -9.44 -12.67
CA LYS A 132 5.46 -9.72 -12.71
C LYS A 132 4.64 -8.43 -12.82
N GLY A 133 5.06 -7.37 -12.13
CA GLY A 133 4.42 -6.06 -12.22
C GLY A 133 4.92 -5.19 -13.37
N ARG A 134 4.09 -4.27 -13.82
CA ARG A 134 4.45 -3.16 -14.73
C ARG A 134 4.55 -1.84 -13.96
N VAL A 135 5.49 -0.98 -14.35
CA VAL A 135 5.56 0.38 -13.80
C VAL A 135 4.50 1.23 -14.46
N VAL A 136 3.59 1.82 -13.68
CA VAL A 136 2.58 2.78 -14.14
C VAL A 136 3.19 4.17 -14.24
N ALA A 137 3.90 4.61 -13.20
CA ALA A 137 4.55 5.91 -13.16
C ALA A 137 5.81 5.86 -12.30
N THR A 138 6.77 6.72 -12.63
CA THR A 138 7.95 7.01 -11.82
C THR A 138 8.06 8.53 -11.66
N MET A 139 8.07 9.01 -10.41
CA MET A 139 8.13 10.44 -10.14
C MET A 139 9.56 10.98 -10.28
N PRO A 140 9.72 12.19 -10.83
CA PRO A 140 11.01 12.82 -10.96
C PRO A 140 11.52 13.36 -9.60
N GLY A 141 12.81 13.56 -9.49
CA GLY A 141 13.44 14.15 -8.32
C GLY A 141 13.44 13.24 -7.09
N LEU A 142 13.59 13.83 -5.91
CA LEU A 142 13.56 13.14 -4.64
C LEU A 142 12.19 13.27 -3.99
N GLN A 143 11.36 12.26 -4.12
CA GLN A 143 10.10 12.15 -3.43
C GLN A 143 9.79 10.68 -3.17
N TYR A 144 9.02 10.43 -2.10
CA TYR A 144 8.70 9.09 -1.64
C TYR A 144 7.20 8.87 -1.67
N PHE A 145 6.78 7.72 -2.17
CA PHE A 145 5.40 7.29 -2.10
C PHE A 145 5.12 6.59 -0.77
N ASP A 146 3.95 6.86 -0.19
CA ASP A 146 3.49 6.22 1.04
C ASP A 146 2.18 5.45 0.76
N SER A 147 1.21 5.46 1.64
CA SER A 147 -0.06 4.78 1.43
C SER A 147 -0.88 5.40 0.31
N LEU A 148 -1.84 4.67 -0.22
CA LEU A 148 -2.67 5.07 -1.35
C LEU A 148 -4.15 4.75 -1.14
N ALA A 149 -5.00 5.40 -1.92
CA ALA A 149 -6.39 5.01 -2.12
C ALA A 149 -6.74 5.09 -3.61
N VAL A 150 -7.68 4.28 -4.05
CA VAL A 150 -8.14 4.25 -5.44
C VAL A 150 -9.48 4.99 -5.53
N THR A 151 -9.71 5.70 -6.64
CA THR A 151 -11.00 6.36 -6.92
C THR A 151 -11.96 5.41 -7.65
N ALA A 152 -13.24 5.74 -7.67
CA ALA A 152 -14.24 4.98 -8.42
C ALA A 152 -13.97 4.95 -9.93
N ALA A 153 -13.24 5.93 -10.47
CA ALA A 153 -12.79 5.97 -11.85
C ALA A 153 -11.52 5.12 -12.11
N GLY A 154 -10.88 4.59 -11.05
CA GLY A 154 -9.66 3.77 -11.15
C GLY A 154 -8.36 4.56 -11.05
N ASN A 155 -8.40 5.87 -10.78
CA ASN A 155 -7.21 6.65 -10.53
C ASN A 155 -6.63 6.33 -9.14
N VAL A 156 -5.31 6.33 -9.03
CA VAL A 156 -4.59 6.00 -7.79
C VAL A 156 -4.09 7.28 -7.12
N CYS A 157 -4.62 7.59 -5.94
CA CYS A 157 -4.22 8.74 -5.13
C CYS A 157 -3.14 8.30 -4.13
N VAL A 158 -1.89 8.68 -4.36
CA VAL A 158 -0.75 8.26 -3.54
C VAL A 158 -0.27 9.42 -2.67
N ALA A 159 -0.19 9.18 -1.36
CA ALA A 159 0.43 10.15 -0.45
C ALA A 159 1.93 10.27 -0.78
N THR A 160 2.39 11.52 -0.90
CA THR A 160 3.74 11.83 -1.42
C THR A 160 4.53 12.62 -0.39
N ILE A 161 5.54 11.95 0.17
CA ILE A 161 6.48 12.51 1.15
C ILE A 161 7.55 13.32 0.41
N LEU A 162 8.03 14.38 1.03
CA LEU A 162 9.00 15.39 0.57
C LEU A 162 8.43 16.38 -0.45
N ASN A 163 7.57 15.95 -1.36
CA ASN A 163 6.82 16.86 -2.21
C ASN A 163 5.57 17.42 -1.49
N GLY A 164 5.12 16.76 -0.44
CA GLY A 164 4.06 17.23 0.47
C GLY A 164 2.69 17.32 -0.19
N GLY A 165 1.95 16.21 -0.26
CA GLY A 165 0.64 16.20 -0.89
C GLY A 165 0.17 14.83 -1.35
N ILE A 166 -0.82 14.84 -2.23
CA ILE A 166 -1.36 13.65 -2.88
C ILE A 166 -1.08 13.73 -4.38
N THR A 167 -0.44 12.71 -4.92
CA THR A 167 -0.25 12.55 -6.37
C THR A 167 -1.31 11.58 -6.89
N THR A 168 -2.21 12.08 -7.74
CA THR A 168 -3.22 11.26 -8.42
C THR A 168 -2.66 10.79 -9.74
N ILE A 169 -2.67 9.47 -9.96
CA ILE A 169 -2.06 8.83 -11.14
C ILE A 169 -3.14 8.01 -11.85
N THR A 170 -3.31 8.23 -13.15
CA THR A 170 -4.24 7.41 -13.96
C THR A 170 -3.63 6.03 -14.26
N PRO A 171 -4.43 5.03 -14.62
CA PRO A 171 -3.92 3.71 -15.03
C PRO A 171 -2.90 3.74 -16.18
N GLU A 172 -2.94 4.80 -17.02
CA GLU A 172 -2.04 5.06 -18.15
C GLU A 172 -0.76 5.82 -17.74
N GLY A 173 -0.66 6.28 -16.47
CA GLY A 173 0.52 6.95 -15.93
C GLY A 173 0.50 8.49 -16.02
N ALA A 174 -0.57 9.10 -16.54
CA ALA A 174 -0.75 10.55 -16.41
C ALA A 174 -0.96 10.90 -14.92
N HIS A 175 -0.42 12.03 -14.46
CA HIS A 175 -0.51 12.38 -13.06
C HIS A 175 -0.67 13.88 -12.82
N ASP A 176 -1.31 14.18 -11.69
CA ASP A 176 -1.43 15.52 -11.11
C ASP A 176 -1.05 15.49 -9.63
N HIS A 177 -0.66 16.62 -9.08
CA HIS A 177 -0.25 16.72 -7.68
C HIS A 177 -1.00 17.84 -6.95
N ARG A 178 -1.72 17.46 -5.90
CA ARG A 178 -2.37 18.38 -5.00
C ARG A 178 -1.55 18.55 -3.73
N ALA A 179 -0.90 19.71 -3.58
CA ALA A 179 -0.06 20.02 -2.44
C ALA A 179 -0.87 20.22 -1.14
N PHE A 180 -0.29 19.75 -0.04
CA PHE A 180 -0.73 20.01 1.33
C PHE A 180 0.39 20.66 2.16
N PRO A 181 0.08 21.43 3.21
CA PRO A 181 1.08 22.19 3.95
C PRO A 181 1.89 21.32 4.94
N ASP A 182 2.33 20.16 4.49
CA ASP A 182 3.15 19.23 5.27
C ASP A 182 3.97 18.32 4.32
N LEU A 183 5.27 18.35 4.44
CA LEU A 183 6.17 17.53 3.63
C LEU A 183 6.01 16.03 3.90
N LEU A 184 5.47 15.66 5.07
CA LEU A 184 5.22 14.26 5.46
C LEU A 184 3.73 13.94 5.34
N THR A 185 3.16 14.09 4.14
CA THR A 185 1.83 13.59 3.81
C THR A 185 1.93 12.09 3.59
N THR A 186 1.25 11.29 4.43
CA THR A 186 1.56 9.85 4.54
C THR A 186 0.39 8.92 4.20
N ASN A 187 -0.86 9.39 4.24
CA ASN A 187 -1.99 8.54 3.89
C ASN A 187 -3.17 9.36 3.36
N ILE A 188 -4.06 8.71 2.62
CA ILE A 188 -5.35 9.22 2.17
C ILE A 188 -6.38 8.10 2.26
N CYS A 189 -7.59 8.39 2.70
CA CYS A 189 -8.75 7.54 2.53
C CYS A 189 -9.98 8.35 2.14
N PHE A 190 -10.95 7.72 1.54
CA PHE A 190 -12.20 8.34 1.11
C PHE A 190 -13.36 7.93 2.01
N GLY A 191 -14.37 8.79 2.11
CA GLY A 191 -15.57 8.53 2.89
C GLY A 191 -16.68 9.57 2.62
N GLY A 192 -17.71 9.55 3.48
CA GLY A 192 -18.94 10.30 3.28
C GLY A 192 -19.91 9.57 2.35
N GLU A 193 -21.19 10.01 2.31
CA GLU A 193 -22.24 9.36 1.51
C GLU A 193 -21.87 9.29 0.03
N ASP A 194 -21.25 10.34 -0.49
CA ASP A 194 -20.84 10.46 -1.89
C ASP A 194 -19.39 10.04 -2.17
N MET A 195 -18.68 9.52 -1.16
CA MET A 195 -17.27 9.12 -1.24
C MET A 195 -16.31 10.22 -1.73
N GLN A 196 -16.70 11.49 -1.68
CA GLN A 196 -15.87 12.63 -2.10
C GLN A 196 -15.24 13.39 -0.93
N THR A 197 -15.33 12.89 0.29
CA THR A 197 -14.55 13.42 1.41
C THR A 197 -13.25 12.61 1.54
N ALA A 198 -12.13 13.26 1.26
CA ALA A 198 -10.81 12.69 1.49
C ALA A 198 -10.32 13.05 2.90
N TRP A 199 -9.83 12.06 3.65
CA TRP A 199 -9.16 12.21 4.92
C TRP A 199 -7.67 11.94 4.72
N ILE A 200 -6.83 12.89 5.13
CA ILE A 200 -5.39 12.88 4.79
C ILE A 200 -4.58 13.09 6.07
N THR A 201 -3.57 12.24 6.27
CA THR A 201 -2.64 12.34 7.41
C THR A 201 -1.44 13.21 7.05
N LEU A 202 -1.19 14.21 7.89
CA LEU A 202 -0.06 15.14 7.82
C LEU A 202 0.87 14.85 8.99
N SER A 203 1.77 13.87 8.80
CA SER A 203 2.56 13.29 9.90
C SER A 203 3.63 14.22 10.47
N GLY A 204 4.14 15.17 9.67
CA GLY A 204 5.12 16.15 10.12
C GLY A 204 4.54 17.13 11.16
N THR A 205 3.26 17.47 11.01
CA THR A 205 2.55 18.38 11.93
C THR A 205 1.58 17.67 12.87
N GLY A 206 1.46 16.34 12.76
CA GLY A 206 0.57 15.52 13.60
C GLY A 206 -0.91 15.83 13.39
N LYS A 207 -1.34 16.12 12.16
CA LYS A 207 -2.71 16.50 11.83
C LYS A 207 -3.40 15.46 10.96
N LEU A 208 -4.71 15.32 11.18
CA LEU A 208 -5.65 14.71 10.25
C LEU A 208 -6.49 15.84 9.65
N VAL A 209 -6.47 15.95 8.33
CA VAL A 209 -7.26 16.95 7.61
C VAL A 209 -8.27 16.28 6.70
N LYS A 210 -9.35 16.99 6.39
CA LYS A 210 -10.30 16.57 5.37
C LYS A 210 -10.36 17.60 4.25
N ALA A 211 -10.55 17.09 3.03
CA ALA A 211 -10.69 17.91 1.85
C ALA A 211 -11.81 17.35 0.96
N ARG A 212 -12.47 18.22 0.21
CA ARG A 212 -13.35 17.78 -0.87
C ARG A 212 -12.49 17.28 -2.02
N TRP A 213 -12.77 16.07 -2.49
CA TRP A 213 -12.08 15.49 -3.64
C TRP A 213 -12.92 15.65 -4.90
N GLU A 214 -12.26 15.74 -6.05
CA GLU A 214 -12.90 16.06 -7.32
C GLU A 214 -13.75 14.90 -7.84
N GLU A 215 -13.32 13.67 -7.58
CA GLU A 215 -14.02 12.44 -7.96
C GLU A 215 -14.25 11.54 -6.73
N PRO A 216 -15.27 10.68 -6.75
CA PRO A 216 -15.53 9.76 -5.66
C PRO A 216 -14.38 8.76 -5.48
N GLY A 217 -14.03 8.47 -4.22
CA GLY A 217 -13.22 7.32 -3.87
C GLY A 217 -13.95 6.00 -4.18
N LEU A 218 -13.17 4.95 -4.42
CA LEU A 218 -13.70 3.60 -4.52
C LEU A 218 -14.16 3.15 -3.13
N ARG A 219 -15.40 2.66 -3.01
CA ARG A 219 -15.84 1.97 -1.80
C ARG A 219 -15.03 0.70 -1.62
N LEU A 220 -14.43 0.56 -0.46
CA LEU A 220 -13.69 -0.65 -0.11
C LEU A 220 -14.67 -1.78 0.23
N ASN A 221 -14.23 -3.00 0.01
CA ASN A 221 -14.97 -4.17 0.46
C ASN A 221 -15.00 -4.18 2.00
N TYR A 222 -16.16 -4.53 2.58
CA TYR A 222 -16.36 -4.60 4.04
C TYR A 222 -16.30 -3.25 4.77
N GLU A 223 -16.47 -2.14 4.08
CA GLU A 223 -16.89 -0.89 4.72
C GLU A 223 -18.28 -1.08 5.31
N GLY A 224 -18.43 -0.90 6.61
CA GLY A 224 -19.69 -1.05 7.34
C GLY A 224 -20.75 -0.01 7.01
#